data_23c2da4aa6d7b7ee2ae22da7aa1a098e
#
_entry.id   23c2da4aa6d7b7ee2ae22da7aa1a098e
#
_cell.length_a   1.000
_cell.length_b   1.000
_cell.length_c   1.000
_cell.angle_alpha   90.00
_cell.angle_beta   90.00
_cell.angle_gamma   90.00
#
_symmetry.space_group_name_H-M   'P 1'
#
loop_
_entity.id
_entity.type
_entity.pdbx_description
1 polymer ?
#
loop_
_entity_poly.entity_id
_entity_poly.type
_entity_poly.pdbx_seq_one_letter_code
_entity_poly.pdbx_strand_id
1 'polypeptide(L)'
;VIVFSVLGNIALAVLRHRIEEENIFRGLWTNMKWIPLLTIFLGGISLHVSQALLAHFFSWPLEWGSTSKESERVSFFVAISRVLRKFKWSFMFCLGMTATMITMAFALQEDWRIKELIAVWPMGTVVVFHFLLPIVLNPQLMTFTW
;
A
#
# COMPACT_ATOMS: atom_id res chain seq x y z
N VAL A 1 7.43 -10.21 -10.20
CA VAL A 1 6.05 -9.67 -10.25
C VAL A 1 5.20 -10.52 -11.16
N ILE A 2 5.47 -10.62 -12.49
CA ILE A 2 4.62 -11.32 -13.47
C ILE A 2 4.28 -12.75 -13.05
N VAL A 3 5.27 -13.54 -12.62
CA VAL A 3 5.07 -14.95 -12.22
C VAL A 3 4.07 -15.07 -11.07
N PHE A 4 4.26 -14.29 -10.00
CA PHE A 4 3.39 -14.40 -8.81
C PHE A 4 2.04 -13.70 -9.00
N SER A 5 2.01 -12.55 -9.66
CA SER A 5 0.75 -11.79 -9.80
C SER A 5 -0.15 -12.32 -10.93
N VAL A 6 0.41 -12.80 -12.03
CA VAL A 6 -0.39 -13.26 -13.17
C VAL A 6 -0.58 -14.78 -13.12
N LEU A 7 0.53 -15.53 -13.14
CA LEU A 7 0.44 -17.00 -13.17
C LEU A 7 -0.17 -17.57 -11.89
N GLY A 8 0.13 -16.99 -10.72
CA GLY A 8 -0.46 -17.38 -9.45
C GLY A 8 -1.98 -17.18 -9.43
N ASN A 9 -2.47 -16.06 -9.96
CA ASN A 9 -3.92 -15.80 -10.06
C ASN A 9 -4.62 -16.72 -11.05
N ILE A 10 -3.98 -17.05 -12.18
CA ILE A 10 -4.51 -18.01 -13.14
C ILE A 10 -4.56 -19.41 -12.50
N ALA A 11 -3.49 -19.84 -11.85
CA ALA A 11 -3.46 -21.14 -11.17
C ALA A 11 -4.55 -21.25 -10.09
N LEU A 12 -4.77 -20.19 -9.30
CA LEU A 12 -5.83 -20.14 -8.31
C LEU A 12 -7.23 -20.22 -8.93
N ALA A 13 -7.46 -19.51 -10.04
CA ALA A 13 -8.73 -19.57 -10.76
C ALA A 13 -9.01 -20.98 -11.34
N VAL A 14 -7.99 -21.63 -11.89
CA VAL A 14 -8.07 -23.03 -12.36
C VAL A 14 -8.33 -24.00 -11.21
N LEU A 15 -7.66 -23.82 -10.07
CA LEU A 15 -7.87 -24.65 -8.89
C LEU A 15 -9.33 -24.54 -8.39
N ARG A 16 -9.85 -23.31 -8.23
CA ARG A 16 -11.24 -23.09 -7.81
C ARG A 16 -12.26 -23.69 -8.79
N HIS A 17 -11.97 -23.63 -10.07
CA HIS A 17 -12.82 -24.27 -11.07
C HIS A 17 -12.80 -25.81 -10.95
N ARG A 18 -11.64 -26.41 -10.67
CA ARG A 18 -11.52 -27.88 -10.49
C ARG A 18 -12.25 -28.40 -9.26
N ILE A 19 -12.35 -27.60 -8.22
CA ILE A 19 -13.12 -27.98 -7.00
C ILE A 19 -14.60 -27.54 -7.08
N GLU A 20 -15.05 -27.18 -8.28
CA GLU A 20 -16.45 -26.81 -8.59
C GLU A 20 -17.01 -25.62 -7.80
N GLU A 21 -16.13 -24.76 -7.25
CA GLU A 21 -16.58 -23.56 -6.53
C GLU A 21 -17.06 -22.45 -7.46
N GLU A 22 -16.32 -22.20 -8.56
CA GLU A 22 -16.61 -21.08 -9.45
C GLU A 22 -16.18 -21.35 -10.91
N ASN A 23 -16.82 -20.62 -11.88
CA ASN A 23 -16.33 -20.57 -13.27
C ASN A 23 -14.97 -19.88 -13.35
N ILE A 24 -14.07 -20.36 -14.22
CA ILE A 24 -12.72 -19.82 -14.43
C ILE A 24 -12.72 -18.31 -14.61
N PHE A 25 -13.61 -17.78 -15.47
CA PHE A 25 -13.71 -16.35 -15.75
C PHE A 25 -14.13 -15.54 -14.52
N ARG A 26 -15.06 -16.05 -13.74
CA ARG A 26 -15.52 -15.40 -12.52
C ARG A 26 -14.44 -15.42 -11.44
N GLY A 27 -13.77 -16.55 -11.25
CA GLY A 27 -12.65 -16.68 -10.33
C GLY A 27 -11.48 -15.76 -10.69
N LEU A 28 -11.14 -15.66 -12.00
CA LEU A 28 -10.11 -14.76 -12.48
C LEU A 28 -10.48 -13.29 -12.23
N TRP A 29 -11.73 -12.89 -12.54
CA TRP A 29 -12.21 -11.54 -12.28
C TRP A 29 -12.19 -11.17 -10.80
N THR A 30 -12.63 -12.08 -9.93
CA THR A 30 -12.57 -11.91 -8.48
C THR A 30 -11.14 -11.71 -8.00
N ASN A 31 -10.19 -12.52 -8.47
CA ASN A 31 -8.78 -12.38 -8.13
C ASN A 31 -8.19 -11.05 -8.64
N MET A 32 -8.54 -10.63 -9.85
CA MET A 32 -8.06 -9.36 -10.43
C MET A 32 -8.51 -8.14 -9.63
N LYS A 33 -9.70 -8.15 -9.04
CA LYS A 33 -10.17 -7.06 -8.16
C LYS A 33 -9.26 -6.83 -6.95
N TRP A 34 -8.64 -7.90 -6.43
CA TRP A 34 -7.76 -7.82 -5.26
C TRP A 34 -6.33 -7.40 -5.58
N ILE A 35 -5.90 -7.49 -6.86
CA ILE A 35 -4.53 -7.14 -7.25
C ILE A 35 -4.16 -5.69 -6.88
N PRO A 36 -4.98 -4.65 -7.19
CA PRO A 36 -4.65 -3.29 -6.83
C PRO A 36 -4.49 -3.11 -5.31
N LEU A 37 -5.41 -3.70 -4.53
CA LEU A 37 -5.36 -3.64 -3.07
C LEU A 37 -4.09 -4.31 -2.51
N LEU A 38 -3.77 -5.51 -2.99
CA LEU A 38 -2.56 -6.23 -2.60
C LEU A 38 -1.29 -5.48 -3.01
N THR A 39 -1.29 -4.84 -4.17
CA THR A 39 -0.15 -4.04 -4.63
C THR A 39 0.09 -2.84 -3.72
N ILE A 40 -0.96 -2.11 -3.35
CA ILE A 40 -0.88 -1.00 -2.40
C ILE A 40 -0.42 -1.52 -1.03
N PHE A 41 -0.97 -2.63 -0.57
CA PHE A 41 -0.61 -3.22 0.72
C PHE A 41 0.86 -3.62 0.75
N LEU A 42 1.31 -4.44 -0.21
CA LEU A 42 2.69 -4.93 -0.24
C LEU A 42 3.69 -3.81 -0.50
N GLY A 43 3.33 -2.83 -1.36
CA GLY A 43 4.19 -1.68 -1.64
C GLY A 43 4.26 -0.67 -0.49
N GLY A 44 3.18 -0.51 0.27
CA GLY A 44 3.10 0.45 1.37
C GLY A 44 3.55 -0.08 2.73
N ILE A 45 3.69 -1.40 2.91
CA ILE A 45 4.05 -1.98 4.21
C ILE A 45 5.55 -1.87 4.53
N SER A 46 6.40 -1.62 3.54
CA SER A 46 7.86 -1.68 3.69
C SER A 46 8.41 -0.74 4.76
N LEU A 47 7.87 0.47 4.89
CA LEU A 47 8.25 1.42 5.95
C LEU A 47 7.93 0.87 7.34
N HIS A 48 6.75 0.29 7.52
CA HIS A 48 6.32 -0.27 8.80
C HIS A 48 7.13 -1.51 9.17
N VAL A 49 7.46 -2.36 8.20
CA VAL A 49 8.37 -3.50 8.40
C VAL A 49 9.76 -3.02 8.79
N SER A 50 10.28 -1.99 8.12
CA SER A 50 11.58 -1.40 8.45
C SER A 50 11.59 -0.83 9.88
N GLN A 51 10.52 -0.14 10.29
CA GLN A 51 10.36 0.36 11.66
C GLN A 51 10.33 -0.79 12.68
N ALA A 52 9.61 -1.88 12.38
CA ALA A 52 9.54 -3.05 13.24
C ALA A 52 10.91 -3.74 13.39
N LEU A 53 11.67 -3.86 12.30
CA LEU A 53 13.02 -4.40 12.33
C LEU A 53 13.97 -3.53 13.15
N LEU A 54 13.94 -2.21 12.96
CA LEU A 54 14.76 -1.29 13.75
C LEU A 54 14.38 -1.34 15.23
N ALA A 55 13.09 -1.35 15.55
CA ALA A 55 12.62 -1.49 16.92
C ALA A 55 13.11 -2.79 17.57
N HIS A 56 13.13 -3.89 16.81
CA HIS A 56 13.67 -5.16 17.27
C HIS A 56 15.18 -5.08 17.53
N PHE A 57 15.96 -4.52 16.60
CA PHE A 57 17.41 -4.38 16.74
C PHE A 57 17.82 -3.49 17.93
N PHE A 58 17.06 -2.42 18.16
CA PHE A 58 17.36 -1.48 19.24
C PHE A 58 16.57 -1.75 20.53
N SER A 59 15.81 -2.86 20.57
CA SER A 59 14.94 -3.22 21.71
C SER A 59 13.98 -2.11 22.13
N TRP A 60 13.47 -1.33 21.15
CA TRP A 60 12.47 -0.30 21.41
C TRP A 60 11.08 -0.94 21.56
N PRO A 61 10.25 -0.49 22.52
CA PRO A 61 8.89 -0.96 22.64
C PRO A 61 8.09 -0.51 21.41
N LEU A 62 7.65 -1.46 20.60
CA LEU A 62 6.76 -1.23 19.46
C LEU A 62 5.34 -1.67 19.84
N GLU A 63 4.45 -0.71 19.98
CA GLU A 63 3.04 -1.02 20.11
C GLU A 63 2.46 -1.31 18.73
N TRP A 64 2.09 -2.55 18.50
CA TRP A 64 1.27 -2.91 17.35
C TRP A 64 -0.09 -2.27 17.53
N GLY A 65 -0.41 -1.31 16.67
CA GLY A 65 -1.76 -0.74 16.68
C GLY A 65 -2.76 -1.88 16.53
N SER A 66 -3.51 -2.17 17.61
CA SER A 66 -4.57 -3.17 17.57
C SER A 66 -5.47 -2.86 16.36
N THR A 67 -5.57 -3.82 15.46
CA THR A 67 -6.62 -3.78 14.45
C THR A 67 -7.92 -3.88 15.23
N SER A 68 -8.59 -2.75 15.41
CA SER A 68 -9.90 -2.70 16.03
C SER A 68 -10.82 -3.55 15.17
N LYS A 69 -11.18 -4.71 15.69
CA LYS A 69 -12.13 -5.64 15.03
C LYS A 69 -13.56 -5.11 15.06
N GLU A 70 -13.80 -4.07 15.85
CA GLU A 70 -15.09 -3.41 15.93
C GLU A 70 -15.14 -2.31 14.88
N SER A 71 -15.92 -2.54 13.83
CA SER A 71 -16.30 -1.50 12.89
C SER A 71 -17.30 -0.57 13.57
N GLU A 72 -16.83 0.37 14.38
CA GLU A 72 -17.65 1.52 14.76
C GLU A 72 -18.10 2.21 13.47
N ARG A 73 -19.39 2.43 13.33
CA ARG A 73 -19.97 3.23 12.25
C ARG A 73 -19.62 4.70 12.47
N VAL A 74 -18.38 5.06 12.20
CA VAL A 74 -17.90 6.43 12.31
C VAL A 74 -17.97 7.09 10.95
N SER A 75 -18.35 8.36 10.89
CA SER A 75 -18.35 9.13 9.63
C SER A 75 -16.97 9.07 8.95
N PHE A 76 -16.95 8.93 7.62
CA PHE A 76 -15.73 8.84 6.80
C PHE A 76 -14.72 9.96 7.12
N PHE A 77 -15.18 11.20 7.27
CA PHE A 77 -14.31 12.33 7.59
C PHE A 77 -13.63 12.22 8.96
N VAL A 78 -14.34 11.70 9.96
CA VAL A 78 -13.78 11.46 11.30
C VAL A 78 -12.77 10.33 11.25
N ALA A 79 -13.05 9.27 10.48
CA ALA A 79 -12.14 8.16 10.28
C ALA A 79 -10.83 8.61 9.61
N ILE A 80 -10.88 9.41 8.54
CA ILE A 80 -9.70 9.97 7.88
C ILE A 80 -8.87 10.84 8.84
N SER A 81 -9.51 11.72 9.60
CA SER A 81 -8.80 12.55 10.58
C SER A 81 -8.04 11.71 11.61
N ARG A 82 -8.65 10.61 12.08
CA ARG A 82 -8.02 9.65 13.00
C ARG A 82 -6.82 8.95 12.34
N VAL A 83 -6.97 8.51 11.08
CA VAL A 83 -5.89 7.89 10.29
C VAL A 83 -4.73 8.85 10.11
N LEU A 84 -4.98 10.09 9.69
CA LEU A 84 -3.93 11.10 9.50
C LEU A 84 -3.13 11.33 10.79
N ARG A 85 -3.80 11.39 11.94
CA ARG A 85 -3.14 11.57 13.23
C ARG A 85 -2.32 10.35 13.64
N LYS A 86 -2.84 9.12 13.43
CA LYS A 86 -2.17 7.87 13.78
C LYS A 86 -0.94 7.62 12.92
N PHE A 87 -1.03 7.89 11.62
CA PHE A 87 0.02 7.62 10.64
C PHE A 87 0.78 8.89 10.21
N LYS A 88 0.82 9.91 11.06
CA LYS A 88 1.48 11.20 10.78
C LYS A 88 2.93 11.03 10.27
N TRP A 89 3.70 10.12 10.84
CA TRP A 89 5.08 9.87 10.44
C TRP A 89 5.20 9.30 9.03
N SER A 90 4.29 8.41 8.64
CA SER A 90 4.23 7.88 7.28
C SER A 90 3.89 8.99 6.27
N PHE A 91 2.95 9.87 6.61
CA PHE A 91 2.62 11.02 5.76
C PHE A 91 3.75 12.05 5.69
N MET A 92 4.43 12.31 6.79
CA MET A 92 5.62 13.18 6.80
C MET A 92 6.74 12.61 5.94
N PHE A 93 6.99 11.31 5.99
CA PHE A 93 7.92 10.62 5.12
C PHE A 93 7.54 10.81 3.64
N CYS A 94 6.28 10.56 3.27
CA CYS A 94 5.79 10.76 1.92
C CYS A 94 5.97 12.21 1.44
N LEU A 95 5.68 13.17 2.30
CA LEU A 95 5.84 14.59 1.99
C LEU A 95 7.30 14.97 1.79
N GLY A 96 8.19 14.51 2.67
CA GLY A 96 9.64 14.73 2.55
C GLY A 96 10.21 14.12 1.27
N MET A 97 9.84 12.88 0.96
CA MET A 97 10.28 12.21 -0.27
C MET A 97 9.77 12.92 -1.53
N THR A 98 8.49 13.35 -1.52
CA THR A 98 7.93 14.13 -2.63
C THR A 98 8.65 15.45 -2.82
N ALA A 99 8.90 16.19 -1.72
CA ALA A 99 9.65 17.43 -1.76
C ALA A 99 11.07 17.20 -2.31
N THR A 100 11.76 16.15 -1.88
CA THR A 100 13.07 15.78 -2.40
C THR A 100 13.02 15.50 -3.90
N MET A 101 12.07 14.71 -4.37
CA MET A 101 11.92 14.42 -5.80
C MET A 101 11.67 15.68 -6.63
N ILE A 102 10.81 16.58 -6.14
CA ILE A 102 10.53 17.87 -6.80
C ILE A 102 11.80 18.73 -6.84
N THR A 103 12.53 18.81 -5.73
CA THR A 103 13.78 19.58 -5.68
C THR A 103 14.82 18.99 -6.66
N MET A 104 14.98 17.68 -6.71
CA MET A 104 15.90 17.01 -7.63
C MET A 104 15.46 17.15 -9.09
N ALA A 105 14.17 17.30 -9.37
CA ALA A 105 13.69 17.47 -10.75
C ALA A 105 13.82 18.91 -11.26
N PHE A 106 13.64 19.91 -10.39
CA PHE A 106 13.48 21.29 -10.83
C PHE A 106 14.49 22.29 -10.24
N ALA A 107 14.96 22.10 -9.00
CA ALA A 107 15.74 23.08 -8.27
C ALA A 107 17.25 22.87 -8.32
N LEU A 108 17.75 21.68 -8.69
CA LEU A 108 19.18 21.40 -8.77
C LEU A 108 19.79 21.85 -10.09
N GLN A 109 21.14 22.03 -10.06
CA GLN A 109 21.92 22.29 -11.25
C GLN A 109 21.76 21.16 -12.28
N GLU A 110 21.99 21.46 -13.56
CA GLU A 110 21.70 20.53 -14.66
C GLU A 110 22.36 19.15 -14.53
N ASP A 111 23.57 19.10 -13.97
CA ASP A 111 24.34 17.86 -13.78
C ASP A 111 23.73 16.92 -12.72
N TRP A 112 22.96 17.47 -11.76
CA TRP A 112 22.32 16.73 -10.66
C TRP A 112 20.82 16.59 -10.84
N ARG A 113 20.29 17.17 -11.92
CA ARG A 113 18.85 17.16 -12.20
C ARG A 113 18.41 15.81 -12.74
N ILE A 114 17.38 15.23 -12.13
CA ILE A 114 16.75 14.01 -12.65
C ILE A 114 15.87 14.40 -13.85
N LYS A 115 16.28 13.98 -15.05
CA LYS A 115 15.55 14.26 -16.30
C LYS A 115 14.68 13.08 -16.75
N GLU A 116 15.02 11.88 -16.29
CA GLU A 116 14.39 10.64 -16.76
C GLU A 116 13.25 10.21 -15.82
N LEU A 117 12.05 10.04 -16.38
CA LEU A 117 10.88 9.55 -15.64
C LEU A 117 11.14 8.18 -14.99
N ILE A 118 11.89 7.33 -15.66
CA ILE A 118 12.26 5.99 -15.17
C ILE A 118 13.03 6.04 -13.84
N ALA A 119 13.83 7.08 -13.61
CA ALA A 119 14.57 7.24 -12.36
C ALA A 119 13.64 7.62 -11.18
N VAL A 120 12.58 8.37 -11.45
CA VAL A 120 11.61 8.80 -10.44
C VAL A 120 10.54 7.74 -10.16
N TRP A 121 10.25 6.89 -11.14
CA TRP A 121 9.15 5.92 -11.09
C TRP A 121 9.17 5.00 -9.86
N PRO A 122 10.29 4.32 -9.51
CA PRO A 122 10.29 3.44 -8.35
C PRO A 122 10.01 4.17 -7.04
N MET A 123 10.62 5.34 -6.87
CA MET A 123 10.43 6.15 -5.66
C MET A 123 9.03 6.75 -5.59
N GLY A 124 8.51 7.22 -6.73
CA GLY A 124 7.15 7.73 -6.85
C GLY A 124 6.10 6.67 -6.48
N THR A 125 6.26 5.44 -6.97
CA THR A 125 5.37 4.32 -6.61
C THR A 125 5.42 4.00 -5.12
N VAL A 126 6.61 3.99 -4.50
CA VAL A 126 6.77 3.79 -3.05
C VAL A 126 6.03 4.87 -2.29
N VAL A 127 6.20 6.14 -2.63
CA VAL A 127 5.50 7.26 -1.97
C VAL A 127 3.98 7.12 -2.09
N VAL A 128 3.49 6.84 -3.30
CA VAL A 128 2.04 6.66 -3.55
C VAL A 128 1.48 5.51 -2.71
N PHE A 129 2.15 4.37 -2.66
CA PHE A 129 1.67 3.23 -1.90
C PHE A 129 1.70 3.47 -0.38
N HIS A 130 2.73 4.13 0.15
CA HIS A 130 2.78 4.50 1.56
C HIS A 130 1.72 5.55 1.94
N PHE A 131 1.40 6.44 1.02
CA PHE A 131 0.34 7.42 1.22
C PHE A 131 -1.05 6.76 1.21
N LEU A 132 -1.29 5.86 0.26
CA LEU A 132 -2.57 5.20 0.08
C LEU A 132 -2.85 4.12 1.14
N LEU A 133 -1.83 3.40 1.59
CA LEU A 133 -1.98 2.26 2.50
C LEU A 133 -2.83 2.57 3.73
N PRO A 134 -2.55 3.63 4.54
CA PRO A 134 -3.34 3.92 5.72
C PRO A 134 -4.79 4.28 5.42
N ILE A 135 -5.05 4.83 4.23
CA ILE A 135 -6.39 5.22 3.79
C ILE A 135 -7.18 3.98 3.35
N VAL A 136 -6.57 3.13 2.54
CA VAL A 136 -7.19 1.93 1.96
C VAL A 136 -7.44 0.86 3.02
N LEU A 137 -6.56 0.73 4.02
CA LEU A 137 -6.75 -0.19 5.15
C LEU A 137 -7.77 0.30 6.20
N ASN A 138 -8.42 1.42 5.96
CA ASN A 138 -9.51 1.84 6.83
C ASN A 138 -10.65 0.79 6.77
N PRO A 139 -11.11 0.25 7.91
CA PRO A 139 -12.15 -0.77 7.95
C PRO A 139 -13.42 -0.41 7.18
N GLN A 140 -13.77 0.88 7.11
CA GLN A 140 -14.94 1.36 6.36
C GLN A 140 -14.78 1.26 4.84
N LEU A 141 -13.54 1.36 4.33
CA LEU A 141 -13.25 1.16 2.92
C LEU A 141 -13.05 -0.32 2.57
N MET A 142 -12.70 -1.15 3.55
CA MET A 142 -12.56 -2.59 3.37
C MET A 142 -13.88 -3.36 3.36
N THR A 143 -14.96 -2.76 3.82
CA THR A 143 -16.32 -3.33 3.69
C THR A 143 -16.84 -3.09 2.27
N PHE A 144 -16.15 -3.61 1.27
CA PHE A 144 -16.60 -3.57 -0.13
C PHE A 144 -17.85 -4.44 -0.29
N THR A 145 -19.00 -3.89 -0.02
CA THR A 145 -20.29 -4.40 -0.50
C THR A 145 -20.49 -3.87 -1.91
N TRP A 146 -19.96 -4.58 -2.89
CA TRP A 146 -20.19 -4.33 -4.31
C TRP A 146 -21.25 -5.29 -4.84
#